data_0f9d040eacda63ba18f98b614d9816e4
#
_entry.id   0f9d040eacda63ba18f98b614d9816e4
#
_cell.length_a   1.000
_cell.length_b   1.000
_cell.length_c   1.000
_cell.angle_alpha   90.00
_cell.angle_beta   90.00
_cell.angle_gamma   90.00
#
_symmetry.space_group_name_H-M   'P 1'
#
loop_
_entity.id
_entity.type
_entity.pdbx_description
1 polymer ?
#
loop_
_entity_poly.entity_id
_entity_poly.type
_entity_poly.pdbx_seq_one_letter_code
_entity_poly.pdbx_strand_id
1 'polypeptide(L)'
;MRTLDVQVDLRGQFGPVRDQGARPTCLAFAASDSHAGLRDGWVPLSSEFAFYQAQRRAGRTPAQGAVLPSMLEALKLDGQPVETDWPYLATVPADVSAWVPPAQVGARFCRNGVAGGVDLVGVRSMLALARPMVLLTMLSVSFFAPAAGVVDAAPGEIADPSLRHAVVAVGYGEVDGAGAILVRNSWGSDWGVDGHAWLTDRFLAPRLFATASLLEEVDVPSRPIAA
;
A
#
# COMPACT_ATOMS: atom_id res chain seq x y z
N MET A 1 -17.90 11.54 22.24
CA MET A 1 -17.66 11.62 20.77
C MET A 1 -16.19 11.95 20.61
N ARG A 2 -15.45 11.27 19.77
CA ARG A 2 -14.02 11.60 19.55
C ARG A 2 -13.91 12.92 18.79
N THR A 3 -12.94 13.75 19.16
CA THR A 3 -12.62 14.98 18.45
C THR A 3 -11.55 14.65 17.40
N LEU A 4 -11.81 15.06 16.16
CA LEU A 4 -10.88 14.88 15.05
C LEU A 4 -10.49 16.27 14.52
N ASP A 5 -9.18 16.56 14.50
CA ASP A 5 -8.59 17.73 13.85
C ASP A 5 -7.74 17.29 12.68
N VAL A 6 -8.22 17.54 11.46
CA VAL A 6 -7.57 17.09 10.20
C VAL A 6 -6.65 18.20 9.69
N GLN A 7 -5.36 17.91 9.58
CA GLN A 7 -4.36 18.83 9.04
C GLN A 7 -4.09 18.58 7.55
N VAL A 8 -4.03 17.31 7.14
CA VAL A 8 -3.88 16.91 5.74
C VAL A 8 -4.77 15.72 5.43
N ASP A 9 -5.46 15.77 4.30
CA ASP A 9 -6.30 14.69 3.78
C ASP A 9 -6.11 14.57 2.26
N LEU A 10 -5.45 13.51 1.83
CA LEU A 10 -5.15 13.23 0.43
C LEU A 10 -6.13 12.21 -0.20
N ARG A 11 -7.21 11.82 0.48
CA ARG A 11 -8.16 10.82 -0.06
C ARG A 11 -8.71 11.23 -1.42
N GLY A 12 -8.80 12.53 -1.70
CA GLY A 12 -9.25 13.04 -3.00
C GLY A 12 -8.33 12.70 -4.19
N GLN A 13 -7.08 12.24 -3.94
CA GLN A 13 -6.17 11.74 -4.98
C GLN A 13 -6.47 10.28 -5.37
N PHE A 14 -7.34 9.59 -4.64
CA PHE A 14 -7.60 8.17 -4.79
C PHE A 14 -9.06 7.92 -5.20
N GLY A 15 -9.25 6.90 -6.01
CA GLY A 15 -10.58 6.36 -6.28
C GLY A 15 -11.03 5.34 -5.21
N PRO A 16 -12.03 4.51 -5.52
CA PRO A 16 -12.58 3.54 -4.57
C PRO A 16 -11.52 2.65 -3.94
N VAL A 17 -11.71 2.31 -2.66
CA VAL A 17 -10.85 1.35 -1.96
C VAL A 17 -10.99 -0.02 -2.59
N ARG A 18 -9.87 -0.72 -2.74
CA ARG A 18 -9.81 -2.07 -3.30
C ARG A 18 -9.74 -3.11 -2.20
N ASP A 19 -10.03 -4.37 -2.55
CA ASP A 19 -9.96 -5.51 -1.63
C ASP A 19 -8.98 -6.57 -2.12
N GLN A 20 -7.95 -6.85 -1.31
CA GLN A 20 -6.99 -7.92 -1.58
C GLN A 20 -7.51 -9.32 -1.24
N GLY A 21 -8.61 -9.42 -0.51
CA GLY A 21 -9.11 -10.69 0.01
C GLY A 21 -8.09 -11.43 0.88
N ALA A 22 -8.01 -12.74 0.72
CA ALA A 22 -7.17 -13.61 1.55
C ALA A 22 -5.70 -13.72 1.07
N ARG A 23 -5.35 -13.16 -0.07
CA ARG A 23 -3.98 -13.29 -0.61
C ARG A 23 -3.00 -12.33 0.10
N PRO A 24 -1.72 -12.71 0.24
CA PRO A 24 -0.71 -11.88 0.92
C PRO A 24 -0.16 -10.77 0.00
N THR A 25 -1.06 -9.97 -0.58
CA THR A 25 -0.76 -8.96 -1.61
C THR A 25 -0.84 -7.51 -1.11
N CYS A 26 -0.95 -7.30 0.20
CA CYS A 26 -1.10 -5.96 0.79
C CYS A 26 -0.06 -4.94 0.30
N LEU A 27 1.21 -5.34 0.17
CA LEU A 27 2.26 -4.45 -0.31
C LEU A 27 2.06 -4.08 -1.80
N ALA A 28 1.56 -5.01 -2.62
CA ALA A 28 1.26 -4.71 -4.02
C ALA A 28 0.09 -3.72 -4.16
N PHE A 29 -0.96 -3.87 -3.34
CA PHE A 29 -2.06 -2.92 -3.28
C PHE A 29 -1.60 -1.55 -2.81
N ALA A 30 -0.88 -1.48 -1.68
CA ALA A 30 -0.38 -0.22 -1.15
C ALA A 30 0.54 0.51 -2.15
N ALA A 31 1.45 -0.22 -2.80
CA ALA A 31 2.35 0.33 -3.80
C ALA A 31 1.59 0.80 -5.05
N SER A 32 0.64 -0.01 -5.56
CA SER A 32 -0.16 0.33 -6.74
C SER A 32 -1.09 1.51 -6.50
N ASP A 33 -1.73 1.58 -5.32
CA ASP A 33 -2.59 2.71 -4.96
C ASP A 33 -1.77 3.99 -4.79
N SER A 34 -0.61 3.91 -4.11
CA SER A 34 0.29 5.07 -4.01
C SER A 34 0.77 5.55 -5.38
N HIS A 35 1.09 4.62 -6.30
CA HIS A 35 1.51 4.96 -7.66
C HIS A 35 0.36 5.63 -8.43
N ALA A 36 -0.84 5.04 -8.42
CA ALA A 36 -2.00 5.60 -9.09
C ALA A 36 -2.42 6.97 -8.53
N GLY A 37 -2.37 7.14 -7.19
CA GLY A 37 -2.71 8.39 -6.52
C GLY A 37 -1.73 9.55 -6.79
N LEU A 38 -0.51 9.25 -7.22
CA LEU A 38 0.49 10.25 -7.63
C LEU A 38 0.42 10.62 -9.11
N ARG A 39 -0.51 10.05 -9.86
CA ARG A 39 -0.73 10.36 -11.28
C ARG A 39 -1.92 11.31 -11.43
N ASP A 40 -1.91 12.09 -12.51
CA ASP A 40 -3.04 12.95 -12.86
C ASP A 40 -4.25 12.11 -13.22
N GLY A 41 -5.31 12.26 -12.45
CA GLY A 41 -6.52 11.46 -12.58
C GLY A 41 -6.33 10.01 -12.09
N TRP A 42 -7.29 9.53 -11.29
CA TRP A 42 -7.23 8.19 -10.76
C TRP A 42 -7.56 7.14 -11.83
N VAL A 43 -6.59 6.31 -12.16
CA VAL A 43 -6.78 5.06 -12.94
C VAL A 43 -6.07 3.95 -12.16
N PRO A 44 -6.78 2.92 -11.69
CA PRO A 44 -6.15 1.86 -10.91
C PRO A 44 -5.11 1.12 -11.76
N LEU A 45 -3.93 0.93 -11.17
CA LEU A 45 -2.85 0.17 -11.76
C LEU A 45 -2.90 -1.28 -11.29
N SER A 46 -2.42 -2.21 -12.12
CA SER A 46 -2.48 -3.65 -11.84
C SER A 46 -1.62 -4.02 -10.63
N SER A 47 -2.29 -4.29 -9.52
CA SER A 47 -1.65 -4.85 -8.32
C SER A 47 -1.16 -6.28 -8.57
N GLU A 48 -1.85 -7.05 -9.43
CA GLU A 48 -1.44 -8.40 -9.82
C GLU A 48 -0.11 -8.38 -10.57
N PHE A 49 0.06 -7.45 -11.52
CA PHE A 49 1.30 -7.29 -12.27
C PHE A 49 2.47 -6.91 -11.36
N ALA A 50 2.27 -5.91 -10.48
CA ALA A 50 3.28 -5.49 -9.53
C ALA A 50 3.69 -6.64 -8.59
N PHE A 51 2.69 -7.39 -8.08
CA PHE A 51 2.94 -8.54 -7.22
C PHE A 51 3.73 -9.63 -7.94
N TYR A 52 3.33 -10.00 -9.16
CA TYR A 52 4.05 -10.98 -9.97
C TYR A 52 5.52 -10.61 -10.18
N GLN A 53 5.77 -9.37 -10.61
CA GLN A 53 7.13 -8.91 -10.87
C GLN A 53 7.99 -8.87 -9.60
N ALA A 54 7.41 -8.41 -8.49
CA ALA A 54 8.09 -8.42 -7.19
C ALA A 54 8.43 -9.84 -6.71
N GLN A 55 7.51 -10.79 -6.86
CA GLN A 55 7.74 -12.19 -6.49
C GLN A 55 8.80 -12.84 -7.39
N ARG A 56 8.74 -12.61 -8.70
CA ARG A 56 9.75 -13.09 -9.65
C ARG A 56 11.17 -12.59 -9.29
N ARG A 57 11.29 -11.30 -8.96
CA ARG A 57 12.57 -10.69 -8.56
C ARG A 57 13.09 -11.24 -7.24
N ALA A 58 12.20 -11.54 -6.31
CA ALA A 58 12.56 -12.10 -5.00
C ALA A 58 12.76 -13.63 -5.00
N GLY A 59 12.48 -14.33 -6.11
CA GLY A 59 12.45 -15.79 -6.15
C GLY A 59 11.40 -16.40 -5.22
N ARG A 60 10.23 -15.71 -5.06
CA ARG A 60 9.16 -16.10 -4.14
C ARG A 60 7.95 -16.61 -4.90
N THR A 61 7.14 -17.40 -4.20
CA THR A 61 5.88 -17.93 -4.74
C THR A 61 4.71 -16.97 -4.51
N PRO A 62 3.60 -17.09 -5.24
CA PRO A 62 2.42 -16.25 -5.03
C PRO A 62 1.71 -16.47 -3.68
N ALA A 63 2.05 -17.54 -2.95
CA ALA A 63 1.55 -17.80 -1.60
C ALA A 63 2.31 -17.03 -0.50
N GLN A 64 3.40 -16.37 -0.84
CA GLN A 64 4.24 -15.61 0.09
C GLN A 64 4.02 -14.10 -0.11
N GLY A 65 4.06 -13.32 0.98
CA GLY A 65 4.02 -11.86 0.89
C GLY A 65 5.21 -11.28 0.11
N ALA A 66 5.01 -10.17 -0.59
CA ALA A 66 6.10 -9.48 -1.27
C ALA A 66 7.04 -8.78 -0.28
N VAL A 67 8.30 -8.57 -0.68
CA VAL A 67 9.29 -7.81 0.08
C VAL A 67 9.53 -6.43 -0.54
N LEU A 68 9.71 -5.42 0.31
CA LEU A 68 9.76 -4.03 -0.13
C LEU A 68 10.84 -3.75 -1.20
N PRO A 69 12.11 -4.21 -1.07
CA PRO A 69 13.11 -3.94 -2.10
C PRO A 69 12.69 -4.44 -3.48
N SER A 70 12.20 -5.68 -3.58
CA SER A 70 11.75 -6.26 -4.86
C SER A 70 10.51 -5.57 -5.42
N MET A 71 9.63 -5.07 -4.56
CA MET A 71 8.47 -4.27 -4.98
C MET A 71 8.91 -2.95 -5.60
N LEU A 72 9.83 -2.21 -4.97
CA LEU A 72 10.35 -0.96 -5.51
C LEU A 72 11.10 -1.16 -6.82
N GLU A 73 11.89 -2.23 -6.93
CA GLU A 73 12.53 -2.61 -8.20
C GLU A 73 11.52 -2.96 -9.29
N ALA A 74 10.44 -3.69 -8.94
CA ALA A 74 9.39 -4.02 -9.89
C ALA A 74 8.71 -2.76 -10.42
N LEU A 75 8.35 -1.82 -9.55
CA LEU A 75 7.76 -0.53 -9.97
C LEU A 75 8.70 0.26 -10.87
N LYS A 76 10.00 0.25 -10.58
CA LYS A 76 11.00 1.02 -11.33
C LYS A 76 11.33 0.39 -12.69
N LEU A 77 11.50 -0.92 -12.75
CA LEU A 77 12.11 -1.60 -13.90
C LEU A 77 11.10 -2.35 -14.78
N ASP A 78 10.00 -2.84 -14.21
CA ASP A 78 8.95 -3.54 -14.95
C ASP A 78 7.74 -2.63 -15.15
N GLY A 79 7.52 -1.69 -14.24
CA GLY A 79 6.35 -0.79 -14.24
C GLY A 79 5.06 -1.51 -13.91
N GLN A 80 3.95 -0.84 -14.14
CA GLN A 80 2.60 -1.37 -13.96
C GLN A 80 1.72 -0.94 -15.14
N PRO A 81 0.97 -1.85 -15.77
CA PRO A 81 -0.13 -1.49 -16.65
C PRO A 81 -1.35 -1.06 -15.83
N VAL A 82 -2.39 -0.57 -16.50
CA VAL A 82 -3.69 -0.37 -15.88
C VAL A 82 -4.28 -1.70 -15.40
N GLU A 83 -5.14 -1.66 -14.38
CA GLU A 83 -5.75 -2.85 -13.76
C GLU A 83 -6.54 -3.70 -14.79
N THR A 84 -7.14 -3.08 -15.80
CA THR A 84 -7.91 -3.80 -16.84
C THR A 84 -7.06 -4.69 -17.73
N ASP A 85 -5.75 -4.46 -17.84
CA ASP A 85 -4.85 -5.29 -18.66
C ASP A 85 -4.46 -6.61 -17.98
N TRP A 86 -4.39 -6.61 -16.68
CA TRP A 86 -4.28 -7.80 -15.85
C TRP A 86 -4.99 -7.58 -14.53
N PRO A 87 -6.29 -7.89 -14.47
CA PRO A 87 -7.09 -7.72 -13.26
C PRO A 87 -6.56 -8.55 -12.09
N TYR A 88 -6.77 -8.04 -10.89
CA TYR A 88 -6.42 -8.77 -9.67
C TYR A 88 -7.14 -10.12 -9.61
N LEU A 89 -6.39 -11.17 -9.28
CA LEU A 89 -6.91 -12.53 -9.11
C LEU A 89 -7.24 -12.76 -7.63
N ALA A 90 -8.51 -12.94 -7.30
CA ALA A 90 -8.95 -13.23 -5.93
C ALA A 90 -8.32 -14.53 -5.38
N THR A 91 -7.99 -15.48 -6.28
CA THR A 91 -7.30 -16.73 -5.98
C THR A 91 -6.17 -16.97 -6.95
N VAL A 92 -5.09 -17.56 -6.48
CA VAL A 92 -3.98 -17.99 -7.35
C VAL A 92 -4.44 -19.22 -8.14
N PRO A 93 -4.08 -19.35 -9.45
CA PRO A 93 -4.32 -20.57 -10.19
C PRO A 93 -3.75 -21.80 -9.50
N ALA A 94 -4.47 -22.91 -9.53
CA ALA A 94 -4.03 -24.19 -8.93
C ALA A 94 -2.69 -24.66 -9.52
N ASP A 95 -2.52 -24.47 -10.83
CA ASP A 95 -1.22 -24.57 -11.50
C ASP A 95 -0.50 -23.21 -11.45
N VAL A 96 0.46 -23.11 -10.56
CA VAL A 96 1.26 -21.88 -10.38
C VAL A 96 2.06 -21.52 -11.64
N SER A 97 2.35 -22.47 -12.54
CA SER A 97 3.01 -22.18 -13.81
C SER A 97 2.12 -21.39 -14.77
N ALA A 98 0.80 -21.44 -14.58
CA ALA A 98 -0.16 -20.63 -15.32
C ALA A 98 -0.30 -19.19 -14.77
N TRP A 99 0.32 -18.89 -13.63
CA TRP A 99 0.33 -17.53 -13.07
C TRP A 99 1.42 -16.71 -13.75
N VAL A 100 1.10 -16.22 -14.93
CA VAL A 100 1.97 -15.40 -15.78
C VAL A 100 1.20 -14.20 -16.33
N PRO A 101 1.85 -13.07 -16.59
CA PRO A 101 1.20 -11.92 -17.21
C PRO A 101 0.62 -12.31 -18.59
N PRO A 102 -0.48 -11.67 -19.01
CA PRO A 102 -0.94 -11.77 -20.38
C PRO A 102 0.19 -11.48 -21.37
N ALA A 103 0.20 -12.17 -22.51
CA ALA A 103 1.22 -12.00 -23.55
C ALA A 103 1.28 -10.55 -24.09
N GLN A 104 0.16 -9.83 -24.01
CA GLN A 104 0.07 -8.41 -24.35
C GLN A 104 -0.52 -7.66 -23.16
N VAL A 105 0.22 -6.68 -22.67
CA VAL A 105 -0.24 -5.67 -21.72
C VAL A 105 -0.02 -4.31 -22.37
N GLY A 106 -0.88 -3.35 -22.07
CA GLY A 106 -0.78 -1.99 -22.59
C GLY A 106 0.43 -1.22 -22.05
N ALA A 107 0.34 0.09 -22.05
CA ALA A 107 1.39 0.96 -21.53
C ALA A 107 1.70 0.62 -20.06
N ARG A 108 2.99 0.55 -19.76
CA ARG A 108 3.46 0.33 -18.39
C ARG A 108 4.02 1.63 -17.83
N PHE A 109 3.60 1.96 -16.64
CA PHE A 109 4.04 3.16 -15.94
C PHE A 109 5.09 2.75 -14.90
N CYS A 110 6.29 3.27 -15.05
CA CYS A 110 7.39 3.05 -14.14
C CYS A 110 7.53 4.20 -13.17
N ARG A 111 7.92 3.90 -11.93
CA ARG A 111 8.11 4.92 -10.92
C ARG A 111 9.27 4.58 -10.01
N ASN A 112 10.15 5.57 -9.75
CA ASN A 112 11.16 5.43 -8.73
C ASN A 112 10.52 5.35 -7.34
N GLY A 113 11.18 4.64 -6.43
CA GLY A 113 10.79 4.58 -5.04
C GLY A 113 12.00 4.37 -4.14
N VAL A 114 11.91 4.88 -2.93
CA VAL A 114 12.95 4.75 -1.91
C VAL A 114 12.35 4.26 -0.60
N ALA A 115 13.04 3.34 0.05
CA ALA A 115 12.72 2.97 1.41
C ALA A 115 13.08 4.13 2.36
N GLY A 116 12.21 4.42 3.31
CA GLY A 116 12.37 5.49 4.29
C GLY A 116 12.58 4.96 5.71
N GLY A 117 12.85 5.88 6.61
CA GLY A 117 12.93 5.62 8.05
C GLY A 117 11.57 5.30 8.67
N VAL A 118 11.60 4.80 9.90
CA VAL A 118 10.40 4.40 10.69
C VAL A 118 9.94 5.54 11.62
N ASP A 119 10.00 6.76 11.13
CA ASP A 119 9.72 7.96 11.92
C ASP A 119 8.46 8.67 11.40
N LEU A 120 7.54 8.98 12.32
CA LEU A 120 6.25 9.59 11.99
C LEU A 120 6.38 11.08 11.60
N VAL A 121 7.47 11.74 11.98
CA VAL A 121 7.73 13.13 11.58
C VAL A 121 8.03 13.17 10.07
N GLY A 122 8.86 12.25 9.60
CA GLY A 122 9.14 12.08 8.16
C GLY A 122 7.89 11.74 7.36
N VAL A 123 7.02 10.85 7.89
CA VAL A 123 5.73 10.53 7.27
C VAL A 123 4.87 11.79 7.13
N ARG A 124 4.70 12.58 8.18
CA ARG A 124 3.93 13.83 8.13
C ARG A 124 4.51 14.84 7.16
N SER A 125 5.83 14.95 7.11
CA SER A 125 6.52 15.87 6.20
C SER A 125 6.22 15.53 4.73
N MET A 126 6.20 14.24 4.37
CA MET A 126 5.85 13.80 3.02
C MET A 126 4.37 14.06 2.70
N LEU A 127 3.47 13.76 3.64
CA LEU A 127 2.04 14.03 3.48
C LEU A 127 1.74 15.52 3.34
N ALA A 128 2.46 16.39 4.05
CA ALA A 128 2.35 17.85 3.91
C ALA A 128 2.75 18.35 2.51
N LEU A 129 3.59 17.59 1.80
CA LEU A 129 3.95 17.83 0.39
C LEU A 129 2.98 17.15 -0.59
N ALA A 130 1.81 16.73 -0.13
CA ALA A 130 0.81 15.98 -0.90
C ALA A 130 1.36 14.66 -1.49
N ARG A 131 2.30 14.02 -0.80
CA ARG A 131 2.91 12.75 -1.19
C ARG A 131 2.47 11.62 -0.26
N PRO A 132 1.58 10.72 -0.69
CA PRO A 132 1.23 9.53 0.06
C PRO A 132 2.43 8.60 0.24
N MET A 133 2.44 7.85 1.34
CA MET A 133 3.54 6.94 1.67
C MET A 133 3.03 5.52 1.92
N VAL A 134 3.78 4.53 1.46
CA VAL A 134 3.58 3.14 1.86
C VAL A 134 4.14 2.95 3.26
N LEU A 135 3.33 2.43 4.17
CA LEU A 135 3.72 2.06 5.54
C LEU A 135 3.64 0.55 5.69
N LEU A 136 4.71 -0.04 6.26
CA LEU A 136 4.73 -1.45 6.62
C LEU A 136 4.71 -1.55 8.14
N THR A 137 3.66 -2.16 8.67
CA THR A 137 3.39 -2.20 10.11
C THR A 137 3.11 -3.62 10.59
N MET A 138 3.49 -3.89 11.83
CA MET A 138 3.00 -5.06 12.55
C MET A 138 1.60 -4.77 13.07
N LEU A 139 0.73 -5.78 13.08
CA LEU A 139 -0.64 -5.61 13.54
C LEU A 139 -0.83 -6.11 14.98
N SER A 140 -1.95 -5.74 15.54
CA SER A 140 -2.53 -6.28 16.77
C SER A 140 -4.05 -6.18 16.69
N VAL A 141 -4.76 -6.70 17.68
CA VAL A 141 -6.22 -6.89 17.64
C VAL A 141 -6.97 -5.62 17.27
N SER A 142 -6.57 -4.46 17.79
CA SER A 142 -7.26 -3.18 17.52
C SER A 142 -7.28 -2.79 16.04
N PHE A 143 -6.34 -3.28 15.22
CA PHE A 143 -6.30 -2.95 13.79
C PHE A 143 -7.44 -3.59 13.01
N PHE A 144 -7.90 -4.77 13.41
CA PHE A 144 -8.92 -5.52 12.66
C PHE A 144 -10.33 -4.91 12.78
N ALA A 145 -10.59 -4.13 13.84
CA ALA A 145 -11.89 -3.51 14.08
C ALA A 145 -11.71 -2.05 14.57
N PRO A 146 -11.44 -1.09 13.66
CA PRO A 146 -11.31 0.32 14.03
C PRO A 146 -12.56 0.85 14.73
N ALA A 147 -12.43 1.36 15.95
CA ALA A 147 -13.54 1.90 16.71
C ALA A 147 -13.91 3.32 16.22
N ALA A 148 -15.04 3.45 15.54
CA ALA A 148 -15.46 4.70 14.89
C ALA A 148 -14.37 5.28 13.95
N GLY A 149 -13.74 4.42 13.16
CA GLY A 149 -12.70 4.82 12.22
C GLY A 149 -11.34 5.14 12.84
N VAL A 150 -11.13 4.77 14.11
CA VAL A 150 -9.86 4.99 14.81
C VAL A 150 -9.27 3.67 15.29
N VAL A 151 -8.00 3.46 15.03
CA VAL A 151 -7.18 2.39 15.58
C VAL A 151 -6.28 2.98 16.65
N ASP A 152 -6.47 2.53 17.87
CA ASP A 152 -5.66 2.94 19.02
C ASP A 152 -5.28 1.71 19.85
N ALA A 153 -4.07 1.69 20.38
CA ALA A 153 -3.62 0.55 21.17
C ALA A 153 -4.39 0.47 22.51
N ALA A 154 -4.99 -0.67 22.77
CA ALA A 154 -5.53 -0.95 24.09
C ALA A 154 -4.42 -1.02 25.15
N PRO A 155 -4.70 -0.77 26.44
CA PRO A 155 -3.70 -0.92 27.49
C PRO A 155 -3.09 -2.32 27.47
N GLY A 156 -1.75 -2.39 27.38
CA GLY A 156 -1.02 -3.67 27.32
C GLY A 156 -1.03 -4.38 25.95
N GLU A 157 -1.67 -3.82 24.94
CA GLU A 157 -1.69 -4.40 23.59
C GLU A 157 -0.30 -4.25 22.93
N ILE A 158 0.28 -5.38 22.55
CA ILE A 158 1.58 -5.44 21.87
C ILE A 158 1.40 -5.84 20.40
N ALA A 159 2.35 -5.43 19.57
CA ALA A 159 2.41 -5.82 18.18
C ALA A 159 2.72 -7.32 18.06
N ASP A 160 2.05 -7.99 17.10
CA ASP A 160 2.41 -9.33 16.70
C ASP A 160 3.39 -9.27 15.50
N PRO A 161 4.66 -9.67 15.67
CA PRO A 161 5.65 -9.59 14.60
C PRO A 161 5.40 -10.56 13.45
N SER A 162 4.49 -11.54 13.63
CA SER A 162 4.06 -12.46 12.57
C SER A 162 2.96 -11.85 11.70
N LEU A 163 2.19 -10.89 12.22
CA LEU A 163 1.09 -10.22 11.53
C LEU A 163 1.61 -8.92 10.88
N ARG A 164 2.18 -9.05 9.70
CA ARG A 164 2.72 -7.91 8.92
C ARG A 164 1.77 -7.47 7.85
N HIS A 165 1.59 -6.16 7.71
CA HIS A 165 0.68 -5.56 6.76
C HIS A 165 1.25 -4.30 6.13
N ALA A 166 0.77 -3.95 4.95
CA ALA A 166 1.11 -2.71 4.27
C ALA A 166 -0.16 -1.91 3.99
N VAL A 167 -0.10 -0.61 4.29
CA VAL A 167 -1.17 0.37 4.04
C VAL A 167 -0.59 1.62 3.41
N VAL A 168 -1.43 2.51 2.91
CA VAL A 168 -1.02 3.82 2.41
C VAL A 168 -1.37 4.90 3.43
N ALA A 169 -0.39 5.66 3.89
CA ALA A 169 -0.64 6.91 4.60
C ALA A 169 -1.15 7.95 3.60
N VAL A 170 -2.34 8.49 3.86
CA VAL A 170 -3.05 9.44 2.99
C VAL A 170 -3.44 10.72 3.71
N GLY A 171 -3.01 10.92 4.94
CA GLY A 171 -3.27 12.14 5.69
C GLY A 171 -2.72 12.07 7.10
N TYR A 172 -2.80 13.18 7.80
CA TYR A 172 -2.46 13.25 9.22
C TYR A 172 -3.27 14.34 9.94
N GLY A 173 -3.33 14.21 11.24
CA GLY A 173 -4.05 15.13 12.12
C GLY A 173 -3.96 14.68 13.56
N GLU A 174 -4.98 15.02 14.35
CA GLU A 174 -5.08 14.64 15.76
C GLU A 174 -6.43 13.99 16.06
N VAL A 175 -6.41 12.97 16.89
CA VAL A 175 -7.59 12.33 17.48
C VAL A 175 -7.53 12.55 18.98
N ASP A 176 -8.51 13.27 19.53
CA ASP A 176 -8.56 13.63 20.96
C ASP A 176 -7.28 14.32 21.45
N GLY A 177 -6.64 15.16 20.60
CA GLY A 177 -5.42 15.87 20.88
C GLY A 177 -4.14 15.03 20.76
N ALA A 178 -4.25 13.75 20.36
CA ALA A 178 -3.10 12.88 20.08
C ALA A 178 -2.84 12.78 18.58
N GLY A 179 -1.58 12.88 18.17
CA GLY A 179 -1.22 12.75 16.77
C GLY A 179 -1.67 11.42 16.16
N ALA A 180 -2.11 11.48 14.91
CA ALA A 180 -2.58 10.31 14.15
C ALA A 180 -2.26 10.43 12.66
N ILE A 181 -2.13 9.28 12.02
CA ILE A 181 -1.97 9.13 10.57
C ILE A 181 -3.25 8.51 9.99
N LEU A 182 -3.83 9.15 8.99
CA LEU A 182 -4.93 8.58 8.22
C LEU A 182 -4.36 7.59 7.20
N VAL A 183 -4.85 6.36 7.24
CA VAL A 183 -4.41 5.33 6.29
C VAL A 183 -5.56 4.83 5.42
N ARG A 184 -5.22 4.49 4.17
CA ARG A 184 -6.02 3.72 3.23
C ARG A 184 -5.57 2.26 3.30
N ASN A 185 -6.52 1.36 3.54
CA ASN A 185 -6.28 -0.08 3.60
C ASN A 185 -6.72 -0.74 2.27
N SER A 186 -6.41 -2.02 2.13
CA SER A 186 -6.80 -2.88 1.00
C SER A 186 -7.71 -4.03 1.43
N TRP A 187 -8.64 -3.77 2.34
CA TRP A 187 -9.62 -4.76 2.86
C TRP A 187 -11.07 -4.36 2.55
N GLY A 188 -11.26 -3.64 1.43
CA GLY A 188 -12.57 -3.16 1.02
C GLY A 188 -13.09 -1.98 1.86
N SER A 189 -14.28 -1.48 1.50
CA SER A 189 -14.91 -0.33 2.14
C SER A 189 -15.44 -0.61 3.55
N ASP A 190 -15.66 -1.87 3.90
CA ASP A 190 -16.24 -2.25 5.19
C ASP A 190 -15.23 -2.16 6.34
N TRP A 191 -13.94 -2.07 6.06
CA TRP A 191 -12.93 -1.83 7.08
C TRP A 191 -12.84 -0.34 7.41
N GLY A 192 -12.96 0.00 8.70
CA GLY A 192 -12.89 1.38 9.18
C GLY A 192 -14.06 2.24 8.71
N VAL A 193 -13.76 3.39 8.12
CA VAL A 193 -14.73 4.28 7.47
C VAL A 193 -14.35 4.36 5.99
N ASP A 194 -15.15 3.75 5.13
CA ASP A 194 -14.91 3.69 3.68
C ASP A 194 -13.48 3.17 3.34
N GLY A 195 -13.02 2.13 4.05
CA GLY A 195 -11.69 1.53 3.88
C GLY A 195 -10.53 2.34 4.43
N HIS A 196 -10.80 3.33 5.28
CA HIS A 196 -9.79 4.20 5.91
C HIS A 196 -9.94 4.20 7.43
N ALA A 197 -8.83 4.46 8.13
CA ALA A 197 -8.83 4.68 9.56
C ALA A 197 -7.69 5.60 10.00
N TRP A 198 -7.90 6.28 11.11
CA TRP A 198 -6.89 7.05 11.83
C TRP A 198 -6.11 6.14 12.77
N LEU A 199 -4.84 5.95 12.52
CA LEU A 199 -3.95 5.21 13.40
C LEU A 199 -3.26 6.21 14.34
N THR A 200 -3.54 6.14 15.65
CA THR A 200 -2.86 7.02 16.61
C THR A 200 -1.35 6.76 16.62
N ASP A 201 -0.56 7.77 16.96
CA ASP A 201 0.90 7.61 17.08
C ASP A 201 1.25 6.53 18.12
N ARG A 202 0.48 6.44 19.19
CA ARG A 202 0.62 5.41 20.22
C ARG A 202 0.47 3.99 19.64
N PHE A 203 -0.45 3.81 18.67
CA PHE A 203 -0.61 2.53 17.97
C PHE A 203 0.52 2.32 16.97
N LEU A 204 0.77 3.31 16.10
CA LEU A 204 1.58 3.13 14.90
C LEU A 204 3.10 3.14 15.17
N ALA A 205 3.60 4.07 16.03
CA ALA A 205 5.03 4.25 16.21
C ALA A 205 5.78 2.96 16.65
N PRO A 206 5.29 2.17 17.62
CA PRO A 206 5.98 0.94 18.01
C PRO A 206 5.78 -0.22 17.03
N ARG A 207 4.93 -0.08 16.03
CA ARG A 207 4.56 -1.13 15.06
C ARG A 207 5.14 -0.89 13.67
N LEU A 208 5.48 0.33 13.34
CA LEU A 208 6.04 0.70 12.05
C LEU A 208 7.45 0.13 11.92
N PHE A 209 7.71 -0.69 10.89
CA PHE A 209 9.02 -1.30 10.69
C PHE A 209 9.68 -0.96 9.34
N ALA A 210 8.95 -0.38 8.40
CA ALA A 210 9.49 0.18 7.16
C ALA A 210 8.50 1.17 6.55
N THR A 211 9.01 2.11 5.77
CA THR A 211 8.22 3.01 4.94
C THR A 211 8.78 3.05 3.52
N ALA A 212 7.97 3.51 2.57
CA ALA A 212 8.50 3.87 1.26
C ALA A 212 7.76 5.07 0.69
N SER A 213 8.53 5.94 0.02
CA SER A 213 8.02 7.01 -0.82
C SER A 213 8.18 6.64 -2.28
N LEU A 214 7.14 6.86 -3.06
CA LEU A 214 7.24 6.83 -4.51
C LEU A 214 7.57 8.24 -5.00
N LEU A 215 8.53 8.34 -5.92
CA LEU A 215 9.09 9.60 -6.39
C LEU A 215 8.50 9.97 -7.76
N GLU A 216 9.36 10.31 -8.71
CA GLU A 216 8.99 10.65 -10.09
C GLU A 216 8.69 9.40 -10.94
N GLU A 217 7.85 9.56 -11.94
CA GLU A 217 7.74 8.58 -13.02
C GLU A 217 9.06 8.54 -13.81
N VAL A 218 9.42 7.35 -14.28
CA VAL A 218 10.61 7.14 -15.12
C VAL A 218 10.17 6.49 -16.42
N ASP A 219 10.84 6.84 -17.50
CA ASP A 219 10.56 6.24 -18.80
C ASP A 219 10.83 4.73 -18.75
N VAL A 220 9.90 3.97 -19.31
CA VAL A 220 10.08 2.53 -19.49
C VAL A 220 11.22 2.35 -20.49
N PRO A 221 12.36 1.75 -20.11
CA PRO A 221 13.32 1.32 -21.12
C PRO A 221 12.58 0.39 -22.09
N SER A 222 12.57 0.72 -23.38
CA SER A 222 12.04 -0.16 -24.41
C SER A 222 12.90 -1.43 -24.47
N ARG A 223 12.57 -2.40 -23.63
CA ARG A 223 13.14 -3.74 -23.75
C ARG A 223 12.22 -4.54 -24.67
N PRO A 224 12.76 -5.08 -25.78
CA PRO A 224 12.04 -6.12 -26.51
C PRO A 224 11.79 -7.26 -25.52
N ILE A 225 10.54 -7.73 -25.47
CA ILE A 225 10.19 -8.97 -24.78
C ILE A 225 11.00 -10.04 -25.49
N ALA A 226 11.99 -10.61 -24.81
CA ALA A 226 12.65 -11.79 -25.30
C ALA A 226 11.59 -12.90 -25.43
N ALA A 227 11.44 -13.38 -26.65
CA ALA A 227 10.56 -14.49 -26.99
C ALA A 227 11.00 -15.78 -26.29
#